data_c1944eb1d2d017e4c40499ae039e5e07
#
_entry.id   c1944eb1d2d017e4c40499ae039e5e07
#
_cell.length_a   1.000
_cell.length_b   1.000
_cell.length_c   1.000
_cell.angle_alpha   90.00
_cell.angle_beta   90.00
_cell.angle_gamma   90.00
#
_symmetry.space_group_name_H-M   'P 1'
#
loop_
_entity.id
_entity.type
_entity.pdbx_description
1 polymer ?
#
loop_
_entity_poly.entity_id
_entity_poly.type
_entity_poly.pdbx_seq_one_letter_code
_entity_poly.pdbx_strand_id
1 'polypeptide(L)'
;RYDNRPRGNPETDEGMDQRNGLIILQKTKDLMQYLYTSWVKYPKSEKPGFVADYKKILLEFLKYIITAQKKYYKKTTLQDADVQLELLRLFNDLSYDLKFIDEKRYLLISDRLCEIGRLLGGWIKSQKEKS
;
A
#
# COMPACT_ATOMS: atom_id res chain seq x y z
N ARG A 1 -11.34 0.04 17.15
CA ARG A 1 -12.17 -1.00 17.75
C ARG A 1 -12.79 -1.88 16.67
N TYR A 2 -12.98 -3.15 16.96
CA TYR A 2 -13.50 -4.11 15.99
C TYR A 2 -14.97 -3.96 15.72
N ASP A 3 -15.30 -4.27 14.51
CA ASP A 3 -16.67 -4.58 14.14
C ASP A 3 -17.04 -5.90 14.81
N ASN A 4 -18.19 -5.96 15.47
CA ASN A 4 -18.61 -7.14 16.20
C ASN A 4 -19.28 -8.21 15.37
N ARG A 5 -19.43 -7.98 14.06
CA ARG A 5 -20.05 -8.99 13.22
C ARG A 5 -19.16 -10.23 13.12
N PRO A 6 -19.77 -11.43 13.02
CA PRO A 6 -18.97 -12.64 12.84
C PRO A 6 -18.13 -12.55 11.58
N ARG A 7 -16.96 -13.15 11.62
CA ARG A 7 -16.16 -13.24 10.41
C ARG A 7 -16.78 -14.28 9.50
N GLY A 8 -16.99 -13.88 8.27
CA GLY A 8 -17.53 -14.80 7.31
C GLY A 8 -16.48 -15.81 6.87
N ASN A 9 -16.92 -16.86 6.20
CA ASN A 9 -16.00 -17.77 5.55
C ASN A 9 -15.45 -17.07 4.28
N PRO A 10 -14.45 -17.65 3.61
CA PRO A 10 -13.83 -16.98 2.47
C PRO A 10 -14.77 -16.68 1.31
N GLU A 11 -15.96 -17.29 1.30
CA GLU A 11 -16.90 -17.09 0.20
C GLU A 11 -17.89 -15.96 0.48
N THR A 12 -17.89 -15.41 1.69
CA THR A 12 -18.74 -14.27 2.00
C THR A 12 -17.99 -12.97 1.72
N ASP A 13 -18.74 -11.86 1.65
CA ASP A 13 -18.13 -10.56 1.45
C ASP A 13 -17.09 -10.26 2.52
N GLU A 14 -17.42 -10.57 3.77
CA GLU A 14 -16.49 -10.30 4.87
C GLU A 14 -15.24 -11.16 4.80
N GLY A 15 -15.41 -12.42 4.41
CA GLY A 15 -14.26 -13.31 4.23
C GLY A 15 -13.35 -12.82 3.10
N MET A 16 -13.95 -12.36 2.01
CA MET A 16 -13.19 -11.83 0.89
C MET A 16 -12.47 -10.54 1.25
N ASP A 17 -13.11 -9.66 2.02
CA ASP A 17 -12.49 -8.43 2.50
C ASP A 17 -11.27 -8.74 3.35
N GLN A 18 -11.40 -9.71 4.26
CA GLN A 18 -10.27 -10.12 5.08
C GLN A 18 -9.10 -10.61 4.23
N ARG A 19 -9.41 -11.45 3.25
CA ARG A 19 -8.38 -12.02 2.39
C ARG A 19 -7.72 -10.93 1.55
N ASN A 20 -8.50 -10.01 0.99
CA ASN A 20 -7.96 -8.92 0.19
C ASN A 20 -6.97 -8.09 1.01
N GLY A 21 -7.36 -7.75 2.23
CA GLY A 21 -6.49 -6.98 3.11
C GLY A 21 -5.22 -7.71 3.47
N LEU A 22 -5.33 -9.01 3.78
CA LEU A 22 -4.16 -9.80 4.14
C LEU A 22 -3.17 -9.92 2.98
N ILE A 23 -3.68 -10.10 1.77
CA ILE A 23 -2.82 -10.22 0.59
C ILE A 23 -2.11 -8.89 0.34
N ILE A 24 -2.83 -7.77 0.41
CA ILE A 24 -2.22 -6.45 0.21
C ILE A 24 -1.18 -6.19 1.27
N LEU A 25 -1.47 -6.50 2.53
CA LEU A 25 -0.52 -6.30 3.62
C LEU A 25 0.75 -7.11 3.41
N GLN A 26 0.62 -8.36 2.98
CA GLN A 26 1.79 -9.21 2.76
C GLN A 26 2.65 -8.67 1.62
N LYS A 27 2.02 -8.28 0.52
CA LYS A 27 2.76 -7.73 -0.62
C LYS A 27 3.41 -6.41 -0.28
N THR A 28 2.75 -5.59 0.51
CA THR A 28 3.31 -4.31 0.95
C THR A 28 4.47 -4.53 1.91
N LYS A 29 4.36 -5.53 2.78
CA LYS A 29 5.45 -5.88 3.69
C LYS A 29 6.68 -6.31 2.91
N ASP A 30 6.48 -7.14 1.88
CA ASP A 30 7.59 -7.58 1.04
C ASP A 30 8.25 -6.40 0.33
N LEU A 31 7.44 -5.50 -0.20
CA LEU A 31 7.94 -4.30 -0.85
C LEU A 31 8.71 -3.43 0.15
N MET A 32 8.18 -3.30 1.36
CA MET A 32 8.81 -2.49 2.41
C MET A 32 10.20 -3.00 2.74
N GLN A 33 10.36 -4.32 2.86
CA GLN A 33 11.67 -4.91 3.11
C GLN A 33 12.66 -4.56 1.99
N TYR A 34 12.18 -4.61 0.76
CA TYR A 34 13.01 -4.28 -0.38
C TYR A 34 13.38 -2.79 -0.37
N LEU A 35 12.40 -1.93 -0.07
CA LEU A 35 12.64 -0.49 -0.01
C LEU A 35 13.66 -0.13 1.07
N TYR A 36 13.62 -0.81 2.22
CA TYR A 36 14.59 -0.54 3.27
C TYR A 36 16.02 -0.80 2.79
N THR A 37 16.23 -1.88 2.03
CA THR A 37 17.56 -2.14 1.48
C THR A 37 17.95 -1.08 0.45
N SER A 38 16.98 -0.56 -0.27
CA SER A 38 17.20 0.48 -1.25
C SER A 38 17.56 1.80 -0.57
N TRP A 39 16.82 2.17 0.47
CA TRP A 39 17.01 3.45 1.15
C TRP A 39 18.37 3.59 1.81
N VAL A 40 19.00 2.48 2.20
CA VAL A 40 20.35 2.53 2.78
C VAL A 40 21.32 3.22 1.83
N LYS A 41 21.12 3.07 0.54
CA LYS A 41 22.02 3.60 -0.49
C LYS A 41 21.68 5.01 -0.93
N TYR A 42 20.58 5.59 -0.45
CA TYR A 42 20.25 6.97 -0.79
C TYR A 42 21.24 7.93 -0.14
N PRO A 43 21.42 9.14 -0.72
CA PRO A 43 22.31 10.11 -0.11
C PRO A 43 21.94 10.40 1.33
N LYS A 44 22.95 10.59 2.16
CA LYS A 44 22.74 10.88 3.59
C LYS A 44 21.87 12.11 3.77
N SER A 45 22.05 13.11 2.91
CA SER A 45 21.31 14.36 3.01
C SER A 45 19.81 14.17 2.79
N GLU A 46 19.42 13.08 2.09
CA GLU A 46 18.01 12.83 1.80
C GLU A 46 17.33 11.97 2.86
N LYS A 47 18.09 11.42 3.79
CA LYS A 47 17.49 10.51 4.78
C LYS A 47 16.54 11.19 5.75
N PRO A 48 16.87 12.39 6.29
CA PRO A 48 15.91 13.06 7.18
C PRO A 48 14.74 13.72 6.44
N GLY A 49 14.83 13.85 5.12
CA GLY A 49 13.79 14.48 4.32
C GLY A 49 13.06 13.46 3.44
N PHE A 50 13.60 13.25 2.25
CA PHE A 50 12.94 12.41 1.23
C PHE A 50 12.64 11.00 1.72
N VAL A 51 13.64 10.33 2.31
CA VAL A 51 13.45 8.96 2.78
C VAL A 51 12.47 8.92 3.95
N ALA A 52 12.56 9.87 4.87
CA ALA A 52 11.63 9.94 6.00
C ALA A 52 10.20 10.14 5.52
N ASP A 53 10.00 10.99 4.52
CA ASP A 53 8.67 11.20 3.93
C ASP A 53 8.17 9.95 3.22
N TYR A 54 9.04 9.27 2.51
CA TYR A 54 8.72 8.03 1.81
C TYR A 54 8.20 6.98 2.81
N LYS A 55 8.92 6.83 3.92
CA LYS A 55 8.52 5.90 4.98
C LYS A 55 7.17 6.27 5.57
N LYS A 56 6.92 7.56 5.75
CA LYS A 56 5.67 8.04 6.32
C LYS A 56 4.50 7.73 5.41
N ILE A 57 4.67 7.92 4.10
CA ILE A 57 3.64 7.60 3.12
C ILE A 57 3.31 6.12 3.17
N LEU A 58 4.34 5.28 3.25
CA LEU A 58 4.17 3.83 3.29
C LEU A 58 3.42 3.42 4.55
N LEU A 59 3.75 3.99 5.70
CA LEU A 59 3.07 3.69 6.95
C LEU A 59 1.62 4.13 6.91
N GLU A 60 1.33 5.29 6.31
CA GLU A 60 -0.06 5.74 6.16
C GLU A 60 -0.84 4.80 5.27
N PHE A 61 -0.23 4.31 4.20
CA PHE A 61 -0.87 3.33 3.34
C PHE A 61 -1.26 2.08 4.13
N LEU A 62 -0.31 1.54 4.89
CA LEU A 62 -0.56 0.35 5.72
C LEU A 62 -1.66 0.59 6.73
N LYS A 63 -1.65 1.78 7.34
CA LYS A 63 -2.65 2.14 8.33
C LYS A 63 -4.06 2.13 7.72
N TYR A 64 -4.20 2.67 6.51
CA TYR A 64 -5.50 2.67 5.84
C TYR A 64 -5.96 1.26 5.50
N ILE A 65 -5.04 0.40 5.06
CA ILE A 65 -5.41 -0.98 4.74
C ILE A 65 -5.88 -1.71 6.00
N ILE A 66 -5.15 -1.57 7.10
CA ILE A 66 -5.53 -2.21 8.36
C ILE A 66 -6.86 -1.65 8.84
N THR A 67 -7.06 -0.33 8.76
CA THR A 67 -8.31 0.31 9.16
C THR A 67 -9.47 -0.24 8.33
N ALA A 68 -9.27 -0.39 7.02
CA ALA A 68 -10.32 -0.91 6.15
C ALA A 68 -10.70 -2.34 6.52
N GLN A 69 -9.72 -3.16 6.93
CA GLN A 69 -10.03 -4.53 7.36
C GLN A 69 -10.98 -4.55 8.55
N LYS A 70 -10.92 -3.53 9.39
CA LYS A 70 -11.68 -3.50 10.63
C LYS A 70 -13.00 -2.76 10.52
N LYS A 71 -13.25 -2.09 9.40
CA LYS A 71 -14.48 -1.34 9.19
C LYS A 71 -15.46 -2.12 8.34
N TYR A 72 -16.75 -1.87 8.54
CA TYR A 72 -17.78 -2.40 7.64
C TYR A 72 -17.83 -1.59 6.34
N TYR A 73 -17.95 -0.27 6.46
CA TYR A 73 -17.97 0.61 5.29
C TYR A 73 -16.55 1.05 5.02
N LYS A 74 -15.99 0.55 3.91
CA LYS A 74 -14.55 0.64 3.65
C LYS A 74 -14.16 1.57 2.52
N LYS A 75 -15.12 1.95 1.70
CA LYS A 75 -14.82 2.60 0.43
C LYS A 75 -13.96 3.84 0.59
N THR A 76 -14.34 4.74 1.48
CA THR A 76 -13.61 5.99 1.68
C THR A 76 -12.19 5.71 2.18
N THR A 77 -12.05 4.79 3.14
CA THR A 77 -10.75 4.43 3.67
C THR A 77 -9.84 3.83 2.60
N LEU A 78 -10.43 2.98 1.75
CA LEU A 78 -9.67 2.38 0.66
C LEU A 78 -9.27 3.41 -0.39
N GLN A 79 -10.12 4.41 -0.62
CA GLN A 79 -9.77 5.51 -1.51
C GLN A 79 -8.63 6.35 -0.94
N ASP A 80 -8.62 6.54 0.38
CA ASP A 80 -7.49 7.22 1.04
C ASP A 80 -6.20 6.42 0.87
N ALA A 81 -6.30 5.09 0.97
CA ALA A 81 -5.15 4.23 0.72
C ALA A 81 -4.65 4.39 -0.72
N ASP A 82 -5.57 4.54 -1.66
CA ASP A 82 -5.22 4.69 -3.07
C ASP A 82 -4.44 5.99 -3.31
N VAL A 83 -4.78 7.05 -2.59
CA VAL A 83 -4.03 8.30 -2.68
C VAL A 83 -2.59 8.09 -2.20
N GLN A 84 -2.42 7.37 -1.10
CA GLN A 84 -1.08 7.08 -0.60
C GLN A 84 -0.29 6.21 -1.59
N LEU A 85 -0.97 5.28 -2.24
CA LEU A 85 -0.33 4.45 -3.25
C LEU A 85 0.18 5.29 -4.42
N GLU A 86 -0.60 6.29 -4.81
CA GLU A 86 -0.18 7.20 -5.87
C GLU A 86 1.06 7.99 -5.45
N LEU A 87 1.12 8.41 -4.19
CA LEU A 87 2.31 9.08 -3.67
C LEU A 87 3.52 8.15 -3.68
N LEU A 88 3.33 6.88 -3.38
CA LEU A 88 4.42 5.91 -3.45
C LEU A 88 4.95 5.78 -4.88
N ARG A 89 4.06 5.79 -5.86
CA ARG A 89 4.47 5.77 -7.25
C ARG A 89 5.27 7.01 -7.61
N LEU A 90 4.82 8.16 -7.15
CA LEU A 90 5.51 9.42 -7.41
C LEU A 90 6.91 9.41 -6.78
N PHE A 91 7.02 8.91 -5.56
CA PHE A 91 8.33 8.85 -4.89
C PHE A 91 9.27 7.86 -5.58
N ASN A 92 8.73 6.80 -6.16
CA ASN A 92 9.53 5.88 -6.96
C ASN A 92 10.03 6.58 -8.22
N ASP A 93 9.16 7.31 -8.90
CA ASP A 93 9.53 8.07 -10.09
C ASP A 93 10.61 9.09 -9.77
N LEU A 94 10.43 9.83 -8.67
CA LEU A 94 11.42 10.84 -8.25
C LEU A 94 12.75 10.19 -7.89
N SER A 95 12.71 9.04 -7.23
CA SER A 95 13.94 8.32 -6.89
C SER A 95 14.75 7.98 -8.12
N TYR A 96 14.07 7.58 -9.18
CA TYR A 96 14.72 7.27 -10.43
C TYR A 96 15.22 8.54 -11.14
N ASP A 97 14.37 9.55 -11.21
CA ASP A 97 14.70 10.82 -11.87
C ASP A 97 15.90 11.48 -11.19
N LEU A 98 15.97 11.40 -9.88
CA LEU A 98 17.05 11.99 -9.09
C LEU A 98 18.28 11.07 -9.01
N LYS A 99 18.20 9.93 -9.66
CA LYS A 99 19.30 8.96 -9.77
C LYS A 99 19.68 8.34 -8.42
N PHE A 100 18.72 8.22 -7.52
CA PHE A 100 18.93 7.50 -6.26
C PHE A 100 18.88 6.00 -6.46
N ILE A 101 18.21 5.54 -7.51
CA ILE A 101 18.08 4.12 -7.85
C ILE A 101 18.30 3.96 -9.36
N ASP A 102 18.72 2.74 -9.76
CA ASP A 102 18.90 2.44 -11.17
C ASP A 102 17.57 1.99 -11.80
N GLU A 103 17.60 1.77 -13.11
CA GLU A 103 16.40 1.40 -13.87
C GLU A 103 15.83 0.07 -13.40
N LYS A 104 16.71 -0.90 -13.14
CA LYS A 104 16.26 -2.23 -12.71
C LYS A 104 15.46 -2.16 -11.42
N ARG A 105 15.97 -1.39 -10.46
CA ARG A 105 15.31 -1.24 -9.17
C ARG A 105 14.00 -0.46 -9.32
N TYR A 106 14.04 0.57 -10.13
CA TYR A 106 12.85 1.38 -10.43
C TYR A 106 11.73 0.49 -11.00
N LEU A 107 12.06 -0.33 -11.99
CA LEU A 107 11.06 -1.18 -12.63
C LEU A 107 10.54 -2.25 -11.70
N LEU A 108 11.38 -2.81 -10.84
CA LEU A 108 10.93 -3.79 -9.87
C LEU A 108 9.92 -3.18 -8.90
N ILE A 109 10.22 -1.99 -8.39
CA ILE A 109 9.33 -1.31 -7.45
C ILE A 109 8.03 -0.93 -8.15
N SER A 110 8.12 -0.40 -9.39
CA SER A 110 6.95 -0.05 -10.18
C SER A 110 6.03 -1.25 -10.36
N ASP A 111 6.61 -2.41 -10.66
CA ASP A 111 5.84 -3.63 -10.87
C ASP A 111 5.10 -4.04 -9.59
N ARG A 112 5.79 -3.97 -8.44
CA ARG A 112 5.18 -4.31 -7.16
C ARG A 112 4.06 -3.36 -6.81
N LEU A 113 4.25 -2.05 -7.04
CA LEU A 113 3.21 -1.06 -6.78
C LEU A 113 2.02 -1.27 -7.71
N CYS A 114 2.28 -1.66 -8.95
CA CYS A 114 1.21 -1.95 -9.91
C CYS A 114 0.36 -3.13 -9.44
N GLU A 115 0.99 -4.17 -8.95
CA GLU A 115 0.29 -5.34 -8.44
C GLU A 115 -0.58 -4.99 -7.24
N ILE A 116 -0.02 -4.24 -6.30
CA ILE A 116 -0.78 -3.77 -5.13
C ILE A 116 -1.95 -2.91 -5.59
N GLY A 117 -1.73 -2.06 -6.59
CA GLY A 117 -2.79 -1.21 -7.13
C GLY A 117 -3.94 -1.99 -7.74
N ARG A 118 -3.64 -3.07 -8.45
CA ARG A 118 -4.70 -3.91 -9.02
C ARG A 118 -5.54 -4.55 -7.93
N LEU A 119 -4.89 -5.05 -6.88
CA LEU A 119 -5.59 -5.67 -5.77
C LEU A 119 -6.45 -4.65 -5.03
N LEU A 120 -5.89 -3.48 -4.78
CA LEU A 120 -6.62 -2.40 -4.10
C LEU A 120 -7.81 -1.94 -4.93
N GLY A 121 -7.60 -1.76 -6.23
CA GLY A 121 -8.67 -1.35 -7.14
C GLY A 121 -9.81 -2.35 -7.17
N GLY A 122 -9.49 -3.63 -7.18
CA GLY A 122 -10.51 -4.69 -7.13
C GLY A 122 -11.28 -4.66 -5.82
N TRP A 123 -10.58 -4.42 -4.72
CA TRP A 123 -11.23 -4.34 -3.41
C TRP A 123 -12.16 -3.12 -3.34
N ILE A 124 -11.71 -1.97 -3.85
CA ILE A 124 -12.55 -0.77 -3.89
C ILE A 124 -13.82 -1.04 -4.71
N LYS A 125 -13.64 -1.68 -5.87
CA LYS A 125 -14.75 -1.98 -6.76
C LYS A 125 -15.79 -2.87 -6.08
N SER A 126 -15.34 -3.79 -5.25
CA SER A 126 -16.23 -4.71 -4.55
C SER A 126 -17.07 -4.02 -3.47
N GLN A 127 -16.74 -2.78 -3.13
CA GLN A 127 -17.44 -2.02 -2.09
C GLN A 127 -18.55 -1.13 -2.61
N LYS A 128 -18.83 -1.18 -3.90
CA LYS A 128 -19.83 -0.31 -4.50
C LYS A 128 -21.16 -0.34 -3.79
N GLU A 129 -21.60 -1.53 -3.39
CA GLU A 129 -22.93 -1.69 -2.85
C GLU A 129 -23.01 -1.40 -1.37
N LYS A 130 -21.87 -1.28 -0.72
CA LYS A 130 -21.82 -0.99 0.70
C LYS A 130 -21.69 0.49 1.01
N SER A 131 -21.37 1.28 0.01
CA SER A 131 -21.22 2.73 0.22
C SER A 131 -22.44 3.51 -0.19
#